data_3b336fbc3d8b152920edf8310d43d0b8
#
_entry.id   3b336fbc3d8b152920edf8310d43d0b8
#
_cell.length_a   1.000
_cell.length_b   1.000
_cell.length_c   1.000
_cell.angle_alpha   90.00
_cell.angle_beta   90.00
_cell.angle_gamma   90.00
#
_symmetry.space_group_name_H-M   'P 1'
#
loop_
_entity.id
_entity.type
_entity.pdbx_description
1 polymer ?
#
loop_
_entity_poly.entity_id
_entity_poly.type
_entity_poly.pdbx_seq_one_letter_code
_entity_poly.pdbx_strand_id
1 'polypeptide(L)'
;MVFHLPDSMDYSQGSLVEPLAVAMRAVNLTHFQLSETVAVIGAGTIGLLTILAARMKGAAKIIVSDVNSHRLTMAKKLGADVIINASEADPLSIIRAETGGKGAAAVIEAVGITATANQSLFAVRNGGFVTWIGNSDPDVTINMQQIVTRELTLRGSYGFNQEFEYAIEAVKSGLIDPTILIEQTASLSDGPRIIDDLASGKSDLIKVILNP
;
A
#
# COMPACT_ATOMS: atom_id res chain seq x y z
N MET A 1 12.59 4.79 19.86
CA MET A 1 13.02 3.43 19.51
C MET A 1 14.17 3.58 18.51
N VAL A 2 15.27 2.87 18.67
CA VAL A 2 16.45 2.93 17.78
C VAL A 2 16.77 1.49 17.38
N PHE A 3 17.00 1.30 16.08
CA PHE A 3 17.35 0.01 15.51
C PHE A 3 18.72 0.10 14.84
N HIS A 4 19.52 -0.94 14.98
CA HIS A 4 20.81 -1.03 14.31
C HIS A 4 20.60 -1.38 12.84
N LEU A 5 21.17 -0.60 11.93
CA LEU A 5 21.19 -0.92 10.50
C LEU A 5 22.37 -1.90 10.25
N PRO A 6 22.13 -3.08 9.66
CA PRO A 6 23.21 -4.02 9.33
C PRO A 6 24.24 -3.39 8.38
N ASP A 7 25.52 -3.73 8.54
CA ASP A 7 26.62 -3.23 7.69
C ASP A 7 26.45 -3.55 6.20
N SER A 8 25.64 -4.57 5.89
CA SER A 8 25.30 -4.95 4.50
C SER A 8 24.22 -4.10 3.85
N MET A 9 23.58 -3.21 4.60
CA MET A 9 22.51 -2.32 4.12
C MET A 9 23.04 -0.89 3.95
N ASP A 10 22.78 -0.29 2.82
CA ASP A 10 23.06 1.13 2.61
C ASP A 10 21.96 2.03 3.21
N TYR A 11 22.21 3.33 3.25
CA TYR A 11 21.26 4.29 3.80
C TYR A 11 20.00 4.46 2.94
N SER A 12 20.08 4.19 1.63
CA SER A 12 18.91 4.22 0.76
C SER A 12 17.95 3.09 1.11
N GLN A 13 18.48 1.88 1.31
CA GLN A 13 17.71 0.74 1.84
C GLN A 13 17.15 1.05 3.22
N GLY A 14 18.00 1.58 4.12
CA GLY A 14 17.62 1.94 5.49
C GLY A 14 16.47 2.96 5.55
N SER A 15 16.44 3.93 4.63
CA SER A 15 15.39 4.95 4.55
C SER A 15 14.00 4.40 4.18
N LEU A 16 13.95 3.20 3.64
CA LEU A 16 12.72 2.52 3.23
C LEU A 16 12.24 1.46 4.23
N VAL A 17 13.04 1.16 5.25
CA VAL A 17 12.65 0.18 6.30
C VAL A 17 11.41 0.64 7.05
N GLU A 18 11.35 1.93 7.41
CA GLU A 18 10.20 2.47 8.15
C GLU A 18 8.89 2.34 7.35
N PRO A 19 8.76 2.88 6.14
CA PRO A 19 7.52 2.74 5.37
C PRO A 19 7.21 1.28 5.01
N LEU A 20 8.21 0.42 4.85
CA LEU A 20 7.99 -1.02 4.68
C LEU A 20 7.41 -1.65 5.95
N ALA A 21 7.90 -1.29 7.12
CA ALA A 21 7.37 -1.78 8.40
C ALA A 21 5.90 -1.36 8.60
N VAL A 22 5.53 -0.14 8.20
CA VAL A 22 4.13 0.34 8.19
C VAL A 22 3.25 -0.53 7.29
N ALA A 23 3.71 -0.82 6.07
CA ALA A 23 2.99 -1.69 5.13
C ALA A 23 2.87 -3.12 5.66
N MET A 24 3.96 -3.68 6.21
CA MET A 24 3.97 -5.01 6.83
C MET A 24 3.01 -5.08 8.02
N ARG A 25 2.93 -4.02 8.84
CA ARG A 25 1.98 -3.94 9.95
C ARG A 25 0.54 -4.06 9.46
N ALA A 26 0.16 -3.31 8.45
CA ALA A 26 -1.18 -3.38 7.88
C ALA A 26 -1.49 -4.78 7.34
N VAL A 27 -0.55 -5.37 6.60
CA VAL A 27 -0.69 -6.74 6.07
C VAL A 27 -0.81 -7.76 7.20
N ASN A 28 -0.05 -7.62 8.30
CA ASN A 28 -0.15 -8.51 9.46
C ASN A 28 -1.50 -8.40 10.16
N LEU A 29 -2.06 -7.20 10.25
CA LEU A 29 -3.38 -6.96 10.83
C LEU A 29 -4.53 -7.41 9.93
N THR A 30 -4.27 -7.63 8.64
CA THR A 30 -5.25 -8.07 7.66
C THR A 30 -5.30 -9.59 7.62
N HIS A 31 -6.48 -10.16 7.83
CA HIS A 31 -6.65 -11.60 7.74
C HIS A 31 -7.04 -12.02 6.32
N PHE A 32 -6.19 -12.79 5.69
CA PHE A 32 -6.47 -13.56 4.47
C PHE A 32 -5.66 -14.85 4.49
N GLN A 33 -6.16 -15.86 3.81
CA GLN A 33 -5.51 -17.16 3.72
C GLN A 33 -4.51 -17.20 2.57
N LEU A 34 -3.60 -18.17 2.61
CA LEU A 34 -2.76 -18.47 1.46
C LEU A 34 -3.63 -18.67 0.21
N SER A 35 -3.14 -18.17 -0.92
CA SER A 35 -3.80 -18.28 -2.22
C SER A 35 -5.08 -17.46 -2.39
N GLU A 36 -5.41 -16.56 -1.47
CA GLU A 36 -6.54 -15.64 -1.63
C GLU A 36 -6.17 -14.36 -2.39
N THR A 37 -7.19 -13.69 -2.91
CA THR A 37 -7.05 -12.40 -3.61
C THR A 37 -7.10 -11.25 -2.61
N VAL A 38 -6.12 -10.36 -2.69
CA VAL A 38 -6.04 -9.10 -1.93
C VAL A 38 -6.17 -7.92 -2.88
N ALA A 39 -7.00 -6.93 -2.53
CA ALA A 39 -7.03 -5.65 -3.24
C ALA A 39 -6.32 -4.57 -2.42
N VAL A 40 -5.57 -3.71 -3.09
CA VAL A 40 -4.91 -2.53 -2.52
C VAL A 40 -5.48 -1.29 -3.21
N ILE A 41 -6.01 -0.37 -2.43
CA ILE A 41 -6.56 0.90 -2.92
C ILE A 41 -5.58 2.01 -2.58
N GLY A 42 -5.04 2.66 -3.61
CA GLY A 42 -3.94 3.60 -3.52
C GLY A 42 -2.58 2.95 -3.79
N ALA A 43 -1.85 3.48 -4.77
CA ALA A 43 -0.52 3.05 -5.17
C ALA A 43 0.56 4.11 -4.84
N GLY A 44 0.39 4.86 -3.74
CA GLY A 44 1.46 5.66 -3.15
C GLY A 44 2.56 4.77 -2.55
N THR A 45 3.59 5.35 -1.95
CA THR A 45 4.72 4.60 -1.37
C THR A 45 4.23 3.46 -0.45
N ILE A 46 3.27 3.72 0.44
CA ILE A 46 2.75 2.70 1.37
C ILE A 46 1.97 1.61 0.62
N GLY A 47 1.09 1.99 -0.32
CA GLY A 47 0.33 1.01 -1.10
C GLY A 47 1.24 0.10 -1.94
N LEU A 48 2.30 0.67 -2.55
CA LEU A 48 3.29 -0.09 -3.32
C LEU A 48 4.08 -1.07 -2.44
N LEU A 49 4.51 -0.64 -1.25
CA LEU A 49 5.16 -1.52 -0.28
C LEU A 49 4.21 -2.59 0.27
N THR A 50 2.91 -2.29 0.34
CA THR A 50 1.87 -3.26 0.73
C THR A 50 1.77 -4.42 -0.28
N ILE A 51 2.02 -4.18 -1.58
CA ILE A 51 2.07 -5.23 -2.60
C ILE A 51 3.15 -6.26 -2.25
N LEU A 52 4.36 -5.80 -1.94
CA LEU A 52 5.49 -6.65 -1.58
C LEU A 52 5.19 -7.45 -0.30
N ALA A 53 4.68 -6.78 0.73
CA ALA A 53 4.33 -7.41 2.00
C ALA A 53 3.18 -8.44 1.84
N ALA A 54 2.14 -8.12 1.06
CA ALA A 54 1.02 -9.03 0.80
C ALA A 54 1.47 -10.27 0.00
N ARG A 55 2.35 -10.09 -0.98
CA ARG A 55 2.93 -11.20 -1.74
C ARG A 55 3.76 -12.09 -0.82
N MET A 56 4.62 -11.52 0.03
CA MET A 56 5.39 -12.25 1.01
C MET A 56 4.51 -13.05 1.99
N LYS A 57 3.35 -12.51 2.39
CA LYS A 57 2.37 -13.21 3.25
C LYS A 57 1.59 -14.32 2.51
N GLY A 58 1.68 -14.41 1.18
CA GLY A 58 1.10 -15.49 0.40
C GLY A 58 -0.18 -15.14 -0.37
N ALA A 59 -0.44 -13.87 -0.64
CA ALA A 59 -1.50 -13.48 -1.55
C ALA A 59 -1.25 -14.05 -2.96
N ALA A 60 -2.21 -14.82 -3.49
CA ALA A 60 -2.07 -15.41 -4.83
C ALA A 60 -2.35 -14.40 -5.94
N LYS A 61 -3.30 -13.51 -5.71
CA LYS A 61 -3.64 -12.43 -6.65
C LYS A 61 -3.68 -11.10 -5.89
N ILE A 62 -3.02 -10.09 -6.45
CA ILE A 62 -3.01 -8.72 -5.91
C ILE A 62 -3.59 -7.80 -6.98
N ILE A 63 -4.69 -7.13 -6.64
CA ILE A 63 -5.37 -6.15 -7.49
C ILE A 63 -5.11 -4.77 -6.92
N VAL A 64 -4.62 -3.84 -7.73
CA VAL A 64 -4.26 -2.48 -7.26
C VAL A 64 -5.06 -1.44 -8.03
N SER A 65 -5.64 -0.47 -7.34
CA SER A 65 -6.30 0.68 -7.96
C SER A 65 -5.68 1.99 -7.50
N ASP A 66 -5.48 2.91 -8.45
CA ASP A 66 -5.03 4.29 -8.24
C ASP A 66 -5.56 5.16 -9.39
N VAL A 67 -5.52 6.47 -9.24
CA VAL A 67 -5.84 7.43 -10.31
C VAL A 67 -4.61 7.80 -11.15
N ASN A 68 -3.40 7.49 -10.67
CA ASN A 68 -2.13 7.86 -11.29
C ASN A 68 -1.52 6.68 -12.05
N SER A 69 -1.44 6.79 -13.38
CA SER A 69 -0.92 5.74 -14.26
C SER A 69 0.56 5.43 -14.05
N HIS A 70 1.38 6.41 -13.62
CA HIS A 70 2.79 6.20 -13.29
C HIS A 70 2.93 5.26 -12.08
N ARG A 71 2.17 5.53 -11.00
CA ARG A 71 2.12 4.67 -9.81
C ARG A 71 1.61 3.26 -10.11
N LEU A 72 0.61 3.15 -10.99
CA LEU A 72 0.10 1.85 -11.44
C LEU A 72 1.14 1.06 -12.24
N THR A 73 1.94 1.74 -13.06
CA THR A 73 3.06 1.12 -13.76
C THR A 73 4.09 0.55 -12.77
N MET A 74 4.38 1.28 -11.69
CA MET A 74 5.24 0.79 -10.62
C MET A 74 4.58 -0.39 -9.88
N ALA A 75 3.28 -0.32 -9.57
CA ALA A 75 2.54 -1.43 -8.96
C ALA A 75 2.67 -2.73 -9.78
N LYS A 76 2.59 -2.62 -11.11
CA LYS A 76 2.79 -3.77 -12.01
C LYS A 76 4.20 -4.34 -11.93
N LYS A 77 5.22 -3.49 -11.89
CA LYS A 77 6.63 -3.89 -11.71
C LYS A 77 6.87 -4.62 -10.37
N LEU A 78 6.15 -4.20 -9.32
CA LEU A 78 6.23 -4.81 -7.99
C LEU A 78 5.41 -6.09 -7.83
N GLY A 79 4.76 -6.55 -8.90
CA GLY A 79 4.06 -7.84 -8.91
C GLY A 79 2.55 -7.75 -8.64
N ALA A 80 1.92 -6.59 -8.86
CA ALA A 80 0.47 -6.53 -8.96
C ALA A 80 0.00 -7.32 -10.20
N ASP A 81 -0.96 -8.22 -10.00
CA ASP A 81 -1.50 -9.06 -11.08
C ASP A 81 -2.43 -8.24 -11.98
N VAL A 82 -3.26 -7.41 -11.35
CA VAL A 82 -4.21 -6.50 -12.03
C VAL A 82 -3.99 -5.09 -11.52
N ILE A 83 -3.90 -4.13 -12.43
CA ILE A 83 -3.85 -2.69 -12.13
C ILE A 83 -5.08 -2.02 -12.72
N ILE A 84 -5.67 -1.07 -11.99
CA ILE A 84 -6.91 -0.39 -12.36
C ILE A 84 -6.71 1.11 -12.23
N ASN A 85 -6.81 1.83 -13.35
CA ASN A 85 -6.87 3.30 -13.30
C ASN A 85 -8.30 3.72 -12.96
N ALA A 86 -8.50 4.17 -11.72
CA ALA A 86 -9.81 4.55 -11.19
C ALA A 86 -10.37 5.84 -11.82
N SER A 87 -9.57 6.59 -12.59
CA SER A 87 -10.05 7.73 -13.39
C SER A 87 -10.65 7.31 -14.73
N GLU A 88 -10.37 6.07 -15.20
CA GLU A 88 -10.77 5.57 -16.51
C GLU A 88 -11.80 4.43 -16.44
N ALA A 89 -11.82 3.70 -15.32
CA ALA A 89 -12.68 2.53 -15.15
C ALA A 89 -13.19 2.42 -13.71
N ASP A 90 -14.34 1.77 -13.52
CA ASP A 90 -14.87 1.46 -12.19
C ASP A 90 -14.08 0.31 -11.53
N PRO A 91 -13.33 0.58 -10.46
CA PRO A 91 -12.55 -0.46 -9.79
C PRO A 91 -13.40 -1.59 -9.22
N LEU A 92 -14.63 -1.30 -8.79
CA LEU A 92 -15.50 -2.29 -8.17
C LEU A 92 -15.95 -3.35 -9.18
N SER A 93 -16.26 -2.92 -10.41
CA SER A 93 -16.67 -3.84 -11.47
C SER A 93 -15.52 -4.78 -11.86
N ILE A 94 -14.29 -4.25 -11.96
CA ILE A 94 -13.12 -5.04 -12.32
C ILE A 94 -12.73 -6.00 -11.18
N ILE A 95 -12.70 -5.53 -9.92
CA ILE A 95 -12.41 -6.40 -8.76
C ILE A 95 -13.41 -7.55 -8.69
N ARG A 96 -14.70 -7.29 -8.92
CA ARG A 96 -15.72 -8.34 -8.97
C ARG A 96 -15.49 -9.32 -10.12
N ALA A 97 -15.20 -8.85 -11.32
CA ALA A 97 -14.90 -9.71 -12.45
C ALA A 97 -13.70 -10.63 -12.15
N GLU A 98 -12.63 -10.08 -11.59
CA GLU A 98 -11.41 -10.81 -11.23
C GLU A 98 -11.56 -11.80 -10.06
N THR A 99 -12.67 -11.72 -9.32
CA THR A 99 -12.97 -12.54 -8.14
C THR A 99 -14.25 -13.37 -8.28
N GLY A 100 -14.71 -13.59 -9.52
CA GLY A 100 -15.93 -14.38 -9.78
C GLY A 100 -17.20 -13.79 -9.16
N GLY A 101 -17.31 -12.47 -9.10
CA GLY A 101 -18.46 -11.72 -8.57
C GLY A 101 -18.45 -11.51 -7.07
N LYS A 102 -17.53 -12.15 -6.32
CA LYS A 102 -17.56 -12.19 -4.86
C LYS A 102 -16.93 -10.96 -4.19
N GLY A 103 -15.93 -10.35 -4.81
CA GLY A 103 -15.04 -9.36 -4.21
C GLY A 103 -13.76 -10.00 -3.65
N ALA A 104 -12.77 -9.17 -3.28
CA ALA A 104 -11.50 -9.63 -2.72
C ALA A 104 -11.69 -10.24 -1.32
N ALA A 105 -10.85 -11.18 -0.93
CA ALA A 105 -10.87 -11.75 0.42
C ALA A 105 -10.52 -10.71 1.48
N ALA A 106 -9.57 -9.85 1.14
CA ALA A 106 -9.17 -8.72 1.96
C ALA A 106 -8.90 -7.48 1.10
N VAL A 107 -9.12 -6.31 1.67
CA VAL A 107 -8.82 -5.02 1.05
C VAL A 107 -7.97 -4.19 2.00
N ILE A 108 -6.89 -3.62 1.48
CA ILE A 108 -6.04 -2.68 2.21
C ILE A 108 -6.17 -1.32 1.54
N GLU A 109 -6.67 -0.35 2.29
CA GLU A 109 -6.91 1.01 1.82
C GLU A 109 -5.78 1.92 2.30
N ALA A 110 -5.09 2.58 1.37
CA ALA A 110 -3.85 3.34 1.60
C ALA A 110 -3.93 4.80 1.10
N VAL A 111 -5.13 5.38 1.05
CA VAL A 111 -5.38 6.78 0.67
C VAL A 111 -5.95 7.56 1.85
N GLY A 112 -7.07 7.10 2.44
CA GLY A 112 -7.69 7.70 3.62
C GLY A 112 -8.61 8.87 3.31
N ILE A 113 -9.48 8.74 2.31
CA ILE A 113 -10.54 9.69 1.99
C ILE A 113 -11.90 8.98 1.94
N THR A 114 -12.99 9.71 2.04
CA THR A 114 -14.35 9.15 2.02
C THR A 114 -14.60 8.22 0.81
N ALA A 115 -14.13 8.60 -0.37
CA ALA A 115 -14.34 7.83 -1.60
C ALA A 115 -13.67 6.46 -1.53
N THR A 116 -12.40 6.40 -1.14
CA THR A 116 -11.61 5.15 -1.09
C THR A 116 -11.98 4.29 0.12
N ALA A 117 -12.34 4.90 1.25
CA ALA A 117 -12.90 4.20 2.40
C ALA A 117 -14.17 3.41 2.02
N ASN A 118 -15.13 4.07 1.34
CA ASN A 118 -16.33 3.37 0.84
C ASN A 118 -15.98 2.34 -0.25
N GLN A 119 -15.10 2.68 -1.20
CA GLN A 119 -14.64 1.73 -2.21
C GLN A 119 -14.13 0.44 -1.57
N SER A 120 -13.36 0.52 -0.47
CA SER A 120 -12.83 -0.65 0.23
C SER A 120 -13.93 -1.55 0.78
N LEU A 121 -15.02 -0.97 1.32
CA LEU A 121 -16.17 -1.71 1.82
C LEU A 121 -16.94 -2.44 0.72
N PHE A 122 -17.03 -1.88 -0.48
CA PHE A 122 -17.72 -2.51 -1.61
C PHE A 122 -16.86 -3.51 -2.38
N ALA A 123 -15.53 -3.36 -2.33
CA ALA A 123 -14.57 -4.21 -3.02
C ALA A 123 -14.33 -5.56 -2.32
N VAL A 124 -14.52 -5.64 -1.02
CA VAL A 124 -14.31 -6.84 -0.23
C VAL A 124 -15.51 -7.80 -0.35
N ARG A 125 -15.26 -9.12 -0.24
CA ARG A 125 -16.33 -10.14 -0.18
C ARG A 125 -17.12 -10.08 1.15
N ASN A 126 -18.28 -10.76 1.22
CA ASN A 126 -18.98 -10.95 2.47
C ASN A 126 -18.09 -11.72 3.48
N GLY A 127 -18.12 -11.34 4.75
CA GLY A 127 -17.24 -11.88 5.79
C GLY A 127 -15.76 -11.54 5.62
N GLY A 128 -15.42 -10.65 4.69
CA GLY A 128 -14.03 -10.30 4.40
C GLY A 128 -13.45 -9.22 5.33
N PHE A 129 -12.16 -8.92 5.12
CA PHE A 129 -11.39 -8.02 5.96
C PHE A 129 -11.04 -6.74 5.22
N VAL A 130 -11.20 -5.60 5.88
CA VAL A 130 -10.76 -4.30 5.39
C VAL A 130 -9.79 -3.70 6.40
N THR A 131 -8.61 -3.33 5.95
CA THR A 131 -7.63 -2.61 6.77
C THR A 131 -7.38 -1.23 6.19
N TRP A 132 -7.55 -0.19 7.00
CA TRP A 132 -7.27 1.19 6.64
C TRP A 132 -5.90 1.60 7.17
N ILE A 133 -4.99 1.97 6.27
CA ILE A 133 -3.71 2.62 6.55
C ILE A 133 -3.79 4.10 6.18
N GLY A 134 -4.59 4.41 5.14
CA GLY A 134 -4.77 5.77 4.63
C GLY A 134 -5.31 6.69 5.73
N ASN A 135 -4.78 7.91 5.79
CA ASN A 135 -5.09 8.88 6.85
C ASN A 135 -4.99 10.32 6.32
N SER A 136 -5.52 10.56 5.09
CA SER A 136 -5.48 11.90 4.48
C SER A 136 -6.54 12.82 5.06
N ASP A 137 -7.77 12.32 5.23
CA ASP A 137 -8.88 13.09 5.82
C ASP A 137 -9.11 12.66 7.27
N PRO A 138 -9.28 13.61 8.22
CA PRO A 138 -9.56 13.28 9.62
C PRO A 138 -10.96 12.68 9.80
N ASP A 139 -11.91 13.05 8.93
CA ASP A 139 -13.30 12.61 8.99
C ASP A 139 -13.72 11.98 7.67
N VAL A 140 -14.21 10.74 7.71
CA VAL A 140 -14.73 10.02 6.55
C VAL A 140 -16.17 9.57 6.80
N THR A 141 -17.05 9.76 5.82
CA THR A 141 -18.43 9.25 5.85
C THR A 141 -18.49 7.89 5.19
N ILE A 142 -18.98 6.88 5.91
CA ILE A 142 -19.07 5.50 5.43
C ILE A 142 -20.48 4.96 5.48
N ASN A 143 -20.78 3.99 4.60
CA ASN A 143 -22.03 3.25 4.63
C ASN A 143 -21.94 2.10 5.66
N MET A 144 -22.43 2.33 6.87
CA MET A 144 -22.43 1.36 7.96
C MET A 144 -23.18 0.07 7.60
N GLN A 145 -24.25 0.15 6.80
CA GLN A 145 -25.00 -1.04 6.38
C GLN A 145 -24.10 -2.05 5.65
N GLN A 146 -23.13 -1.61 4.86
CA GLN A 146 -22.20 -2.51 4.18
C GLN A 146 -21.39 -3.34 5.16
N ILE A 147 -21.04 -2.77 6.31
CA ILE A 147 -20.27 -3.46 7.35
C ILE A 147 -21.18 -4.48 8.05
N VAL A 148 -22.34 -4.04 8.52
CA VAL A 148 -23.24 -4.86 9.34
C VAL A 148 -23.87 -6.01 8.55
N THR A 149 -24.47 -5.71 7.39
CA THR A 149 -25.23 -6.72 6.61
C THR A 149 -24.33 -7.74 5.91
N ARG A 150 -23.05 -7.44 5.77
CA ARG A 150 -22.08 -8.32 5.11
C ARG A 150 -21.05 -8.90 6.08
N GLU A 151 -21.21 -8.65 7.39
CA GLU A 151 -20.35 -9.17 8.47
C GLU A 151 -18.86 -8.85 8.22
N LEU A 152 -18.56 -7.61 7.78
CA LEU A 152 -17.21 -7.22 7.47
C LEU A 152 -16.40 -6.95 8.75
N THR A 153 -15.14 -7.34 8.74
CA THR A 153 -14.18 -6.92 9.76
C THR A 153 -13.42 -5.70 9.25
N LEU A 154 -13.54 -4.59 9.99
CA LEU A 154 -12.84 -3.33 9.69
C LEU A 154 -11.79 -3.06 10.74
N ARG A 155 -10.56 -2.72 10.31
CA ARG A 155 -9.45 -2.46 11.21
C ARG A 155 -8.60 -1.27 10.74
N GLY A 156 -8.23 -0.39 11.66
CA GLY A 156 -7.20 0.63 11.44
C GLY A 156 -5.80 0.07 11.64
N SER A 157 -4.85 0.57 10.88
CA SER A 157 -3.41 0.31 11.04
C SER A 157 -2.66 1.63 11.10
N TYR A 158 -1.81 1.79 12.11
CA TYR A 158 -0.99 2.99 12.27
C TYR A 158 0.41 2.61 12.75
N GLY A 159 1.43 3.17 12.09
CA GLY A 159 2.82 2.89 12.42
C GLY A 159 3.17 1.41 12.30
N PHE A 160 4.02 0.96 13.19
CA PHE A 160 4.51 -0.42 13.26
C PHE A 160 4.75 -0.82 14.73
N ASN A 161 4.99 -2.10 14.97
CA ASN A 161 5.41 -2.64 16.27
C ASN A 161 6.72 -3.44 16.04
N GLN A 162 6.66 -4.75 16.02
CA GLN A 162 7.80 -5.63 15.72
C GLN A 162 8.15 -5.66 14.22
N GLU A 163 7.28 -5.14 13.38
CA GLU A 163 7.44 -5.17 11.92
C GLU A 163 8.68 -4.42 11.45
N PHE A 164 9.25 -3.50 12.25
CA PHE A 164 10.49 -2.81 11.88
C PHE A 164 11.68 -3.78 11.79
N GLU A 165 11.82 -4.67 12.76
CA GLU A 165 12.87 -5.71 12.76
C GLU A 165 12.65 -6.69 11.59
N TYR A 166 11.40 -7.08 11.33
CA TYR A 166 11.06 -7.95 10.20
C TYR A 166 11.35 -7.29 8.85
N ALA A 167 11.13 -5.97 8.73
CA ALA A 167 11.46 -5.22 7.53
C ALA A 167 12.98 -5.17 7.29
N ILE A 168 13.79 -4.95 8.34
CA ILE A 168 15.25 -5.04 8.25
C ILE A 168 15.67 -6.41 7.73
N GLU A 169 15.16 -7.49 8.33
CA GLU A 169 15.55 -8.85 7.92
C GLU A 169 15.06 -9.21 6.51
N ALA A 170 13.88 -8.73 6.10
CA ALA A 170 13.37 -8.95 4.75
C ALA A 170 14.23 -8.25 3.68
N VAL A 171 14.70 -7.03 3.95
CA VAL A 171 15.60 -6.31 3.04
C VAL A 171 17.00 -6.91 3.06
N LYS A 172 17.56 -7.17 4.23
CA LYS A 172 18.90 -7.76 4.41
C LYS A 172 19.03 -9.11 3.72
N SER A 173 18.01 -9.96 3.80
CA SER A 173 17.99 -11.28 3.15
C SER A 173 17.74 -11.24 1.64
N GLY A 174 17.41 -10.04 1.08
CA GLY A 174 17.03 -9.89 -0.32
C GLY A 174 15.64 -10.42 -0.67
N LEU A 175 14.82 -10.74 0.35
CA LEU A 175 13.45 -11.18 0.15
C LEU A 175 12.57 -10.04 -0.39
N ILE A 176 12.84 -8.80 0.03
CA ILE A 176 12.22 -7.58 -0.46
C ILE A 176 13.32 -6.58 -0.82
N ASP A 177 13.28 -6.05 -2.03
CA ASP A 177 14.06 -4.88 -2.43
C ASP A 177 13.13 -3.67 -2.59
N PRO A 178 13.05 -2.76 -1.58
CA PRO A 178 12.19 -1.60 -1.66
C PRO A 178 12.83 -0.46 -2.48
N THR A 179 14.13 -0.54 -2.82
CA THR A 179 14.87 0.53 -3.50
C THR A 179 14.37 0.80 -4.92
N ILE A 180 13.66 -0.16 -5.51
CA ILE A 180 12.97 0.01 -6.80
C ILE A 180 12.00 1.20 -6.80
N LEU A 181 11.54 1.65 -5.62
CA LEU A 181 10.69 2.84 -5.47
C LEU A 181 11.45 4.16 -5.55
N ILE A 182 12.77 4.14 -5.42
CA ILE A 182 13.61 5.35 -5.45
C ILE A 182 13.76 5.77 -6.92
N GLU A 183 13.14 6.87 -7.27
CA GLU A 183 13.16 7.39 -8.65
C GLU A 183 14.12 8.56 -8.81
N GLN A 184 14.51 9.19 -7.69
CA GLN A 184 15.49 10.27 -7.70
C GLN A 184 16.30 10.27 -6.41
N THR A 185 17.57 10.61 -6.55
CA THR A 185 18.45 11.02 -5.45
C THR A 185 18.93 12.46 -5.71
N ALA A 186 18.86 13.29 -4.69
CA ALA A 186 19.22 14.70 -4.80
C ALA A 186 19.97 15.18 -3.56
N SER A 187 20.59 16.37 -3.65
CA SER A 187 21.21 17.02 -2.49
C SER A 187 20.15 17.50 -1.50
N LEU A 188 20.47 17.51 -0.21
CA LEU A 188 19.62 18.07 0.82
C LEU A 188 19.22 19.53 0.53
N SER A 189 20.09 20.31 -0.10
CA SER A 189 19.83 21.69 -0.53
C SER A 189 18.70 21.81 -1.58
N ASP A 190 18.45 20.76 -2.37
CA ASP A 190 17.33 20.72 -3.33
C ASP A 190 15.99 20.37 -2.68
N GLY A 191 16.00 19.92 -1.42
CA GLY A 191 14.84 19.43 -0.70
C GLY A 191 13.62 20.34 -0.76
N PRO A 192 13.74 21.67 -0.43
CA PRO A 192 12.60 22.57 -0.47
C PRO A 192 11.91 22.60 -1.84
N ARG A 193 12.69 22.71 -2.92
CA ARG A 193 12.16 22.72 -4.30
C ARG A 193 11.45 21.41 -4.65
N ILE A 194 12.06 20.28 -4.31
CA ILE A 194 11.49 18.95 -4.60
C ILE A 194 10.18 18.74 -3.82
N ILE A 195 10.13 19.16 -2.56
CA ILE A 195 8.91 19.09 -1.74
C ILE A 195 7.80 19.95 -2.36
N ASP A 196 8.12 21.18 -2.79
CA ASP A 196 7.16 22.06 -3.44
C ASP A 196 6.64 21.49 -4.77
N ASP A 197 7.52 20.89 -5.58
CA ASP A 197 7.15 20.24 -6.85
C ASP A 197 6.21 19.03 -6.60
N LEU A 198 6.50 18.21 -5.61
CA LEU A 198 5.65 17.08 -5.21
C LEU A 198 4.29 17.57 -4.64
N ALA A 199 4.30 18.54 -3.74
CA ALA A 199 3.11 19.06 -3.10
C ALA A 199 2.19 19.79 -4.08
N SER A 200 2.74 20.47 -5.09
CA SER A 200 1.97 21.16 -6.13
C SER A 200 1.54 20.27 -7.30
N GLY A 201 1.90 18.98 -7.29
CA GLY A 201 1.60 18.04 -8.37
C GLY A 201 2.38 18.28 -9.66
N LYS A 202 3.45 19.06 -9.63
CA LYS A 202 4.37 19.26 -10.78
C LYS A 202 5.26 18.04 -11.00
N SER A 203 5.43 17.21 -9.98
CA SER A 203 6.17 15.96 -10.03
C SER A 203 5.29 14.84 -9.48
N ASP A 204 5.35 13.66 -10.10
CA ASP A 204 4.63 12.45 -9.71
C ASP A 204 5.59 11.36 -9.18
N LEU A 205 6.84 11.73 -8.87
CA LEU A 205 7.83 10.82 -8.29
C LEU A 205 7.30 10.15 -7.02
N ILE A 206 7.54 8.85 -6.92
CA ILE A 206 7.06 8.02 -5.80
C ILE A 206 7.94 8.21 -4.57
N LYS A 207 9.25 8.15 -4.75
CA LYS A 207 10.22 8.28 -3.67
C LYS A 207 11.46 9.03 -4.14
N VAL A 208 11.84 10.04 -3.38
CA VAL A 208 13.09 10.79 -3.55
C VAL A 208 13.93 10.62 -2.29
N ILE A 209 15.22 10.35 -2.45
CA ILE A 209 16.20 10.34 -1.36
C ILE A 209 17.00 11.63 -1.42
N LEU A 210 17.08 12.30 -0.28
CA LEU A 210 17.91 13.49 -0.11
C LEU A 210 19.18 13.10 0.65
N ASN A 211 20.33 13.34 0.03
CA ASN A 211 21.63 13.11 0.64
C ASN A 211 22.21 14.43 1.17
N PRO A 212 22.94 14.42 2.31
CA PRO A 212 23.67 15.57 2.85
C PRO A 212 24.68 16.16 1.85
#